data_ece37ac9e29ab776bec7c4d3d9e52aa7
#
_entry.id   ece37ac9e29ab776bec7c4d3d9e52aa7
#
_cell.length_a   1.000
_cell.length_b   1.000
_cell.length_c   1.000
_cell.angle_alpha   90.00
_cell.angle_beta   90.00
_cell.angle_gamma   90.00
#
_symmetry.space_group_name_H-M   'P 1'
#
loop_
_entity.id
_entity.type
_entity.pdbx_description
1 polymer ?
#
loop_
_entity_poly.entity_id
_entity_poly.type
_entity_poly.pdbx_seq_one_letter_code
_entity_poly.pdbx_strand_id
1 'polypeptide(L)'
;PTQTGELIGITGAPVGERFELSDRNTLLQNGIATLKDVSGTVQIERSITTYRVNSYGDTDLSYVDCETLFTTAYVIRYLKGVITSKYGRHKLANDGTNFGPGQAIVTPGIIRAELSVAYAKLERDGIVENAEKFDEYLVVERDSSNVNRMNVLFPPDYVNQLRVFALLNQFRLQYEEE
;
A
#
# COMPACT_ATOMS: atom_id res chain seq x y z
N PRO A 1 -9.77 -2.04 -1.52
CA PRO A 1 -10.49 -0.80 -1.27
C PRO A 1 -11.74 -1.06 -0.43
N THR A 2 -12.06 -0.14 0.50
CA THR A 2 -13.23 -0.24 1.39
C THR A 2 -14.40 0.61 0.92
N GLN A 3 -14.16 1.56 0.04
CA GLN A 3 -15.21 2.44 -0.50
C GLN A 3 -16.34 1.65 -1.16
N THR A 4 -17.56 2.13 -0.98
CA THR A 4 -18.81 1.48 -1.40
C THR A 4 -19.12 0.15 -0.69
N GLY A 5 -18.30 -0.29 0.25
CA GLY A 5 -18.59 -1.45 1.09
C GLY A 5 -19.86 -1.21 1.93
N GLU A 6 -20.80 -2.14 1.88
CA GLU A 6 -22.05 -2.06 2.61
C GLU A 6 -21.86 -2.39 4.09
N LEU A 7 -22.54 -1.65 4.95
CA LEU A 7 -22.60 -1.92 6.38
C LEU A 7 -23.92 -2.61 6.72
N ILE A 8 -23.86 -3.92 6.83
CA ILE A 8 -25.03 -4.76 7.10
C ILE A 8 -25.55 -4.52 8.53
N GLY A 9 -26.86 -4.34 8.67
CA GLY A 9 -27.50 -4.14 9.96
C GLY A 9 -27.46 -2.71 10.51
N ILE A 10 -26.94 -1.75 9.72
CA ILE A 10 -26.96 -0.33 10.05
C ILE A 10 -28.05 0.36 9.24
N THR A 11 -28.95 1.04 9.92
CA THR A 11 -29.98 1.88 9.30
C THR A 11 -29.45 3.30 9.16
N GLY A 12 -29.60 3.90 7.98
CA GLY A 12 -29.23 5.29 7.75
C GLY A 12 -30.13 6.24 8.55
N ALA A 13 -29.60 7.41 8.89
CA ALA A 13 -30.39 8.48 9.50
C ALA A 13 -31.53 8.92 8.58
N PRO A 14 -32.63 9.47 9.14
CA PRO A 14 -33.67 10.14 8.35
C PRO A 14 -33.08 11.16 7.39
N VAL A 15 -33.67 11.33 6.22
CA VAL A 15 -33.10 12.18 5.13
C VAL A 15 -32.77 13.59 5.61
N GLY A 16 -33.59 14.18 6.47
CA GLY A 16 -33.35 15.54 6.99
C GLY A 16 -32.26 15.64 8.06
N GLU A 17 -31.74 14.52 8.54
CA GLU A 17 -30.69 14.46 9.58
C GLU A 17 -29.35 13.95 9.02
N ARG A 18 -29.28 13.72 7.73
CA ARG A 18 -28.05 13.25 7.07
C ARG A 18 -27.07 14.40 6.84
N PHE A 19 -25.79 14.13 7.06
CA PHE A 19 -24.75 15.08 6.69
C PHE A 19 -24.76 15.36 5.19
N GLU A 20 -24.73 16.64 4.84
CA GLU A 20 -24.54 17.07 3.45
C GLU A 20 -23.11 16.79 2.97
N LEU A 21 -22.88 16.98 1.66
CA LEU A 21 -21.53 16.77 1.09
C LEU A 21 -20.48 17.69 1.74
N SER A 22 -20.84 18.94 2.04
CA SER A 22 -20.00 19.92 2.72
C SER A 22 -19.57 19.46 4.11
N ASP A 23 -20.53 18.90 4.88
CA ASP A 23 -20.28 18.41 6.23
C ASP A 23 -19.33 17.21 6.20
N ARG A 24 -19.61 16.23 5.32
CA ARG A 24 -18.76 15.06 5.15
C ARG A 24 -17.36 15.42 4.69
N ASN A 25 -17.23 16.43 3.80
CA ASN A 25 -15.92 16.92 3.38
C ASN A 25 -15.16 17.57 4.54
N THR A 26 -15.85 18.34 5.38
CA THR A 26 -15.26 18.92 6.60
C THR A 26 -14.80 17.82 7.57
N LEU A 27 -15.59 16.76 7.77
CA LEU A 27 -15.21 15.61 8.58
C LEU A 27 -13.94 14.94 8.04
N LEU A 28 -13.88 14.67 6.73
CA LEU A 28 -12.71 14.08 6.08
C LEU A 28 -11.46 14.94 6.23
N GLN A 29 -11.59 16.26 6.09
CA GLN A 29 -10.47 17.20 6.30
C GLN A 29 -9.96 17.18 7.75
N ASN A 30 -10.80 16.80 8.70
CA ASN A 30 -10.44 16.68 10.12
C ASN A 30 -10.12 15.25 10.59
N GLY A 31 -9.87 14.32 9.64
CA GLY A 31 -9.45 12.95 9.99
C GLY A 31 -10.57 12.02 10.44
N ILE A 32 -11.80 12.32 10.08
CA ILE A 32 -12.98 11.52 10.44
C ILE A 32 -13.47 10.81 9.19
N ALA A 33 -13.51 9.48 9.22
CA ALA A 33 -14.05 8.64 8.15
C ALA A 33 -15.56 8.89 7.98
N THR A 34 -16.06 8.79 6.75
CA THR A 34 -17.44 9.09 6.43
C THR A 34 -18.19 7.91 5.82
N LEU A 35 -19.48 7.89 6.10
CA LEU A 35 -20.46 6.97 5.55
C LEU A 35 -21.48 7.75 4.74
N LYS A 36 -22.13 7.09 3.80
CA LYS A 36 -23.27 7.65 3.05
C LYS A 36 -24.38 6.62 2.91
N ASP A 37 -25.60 7.09 2.88
CA ASP A 37 -26.76 6.26 2.55
C ASP A 37 -27.01 6.36 1.04
N VAL A 38 -27.04 5.22 0.38
CA VAL A 38 -27.37 5.11 -1.05
C VAL A 38 -28.59 4.23 -1.18
N SER A 39 -29.73 4.84 -1.47
CA SER A 39 -31.00 4.14 -1.67
C SER A 39 -31.43 3.24 -0.47
N GLY A 40 -31.14 3.69 0.75
CA GLY A 40 -31.48 2.97 1.98
C GLY A 40 -30.41 1.99 2.47
N THR A 41 -29.28 1.91 1.77
CA THR A 41 -28.13 1.11 2.18
C THR A 41 -26.99 2.01 2.64
N VAL A 42 -26.52 1.82 3.88
CA VAL A 42 -25.38 2.55 4.41
C VAL A 42 -24.07 1.97 3.84
N GLN A 43 -23.29 2.81 3.24
CA GLN A 43 -22.02 2.43 2.61
C GLN A 43 -20.86 3.28 3.14
N ILE A 44 -19.67 2.69 3.14
CA ILE A 44 -18.43 3.42 3.40
C ILE A 44 -18.20 4.39 2.23
N GLU A 45 -18.16 5.70 2.52
CA GLU A 45 -17.78 6.70 1.53
C GLU A 45 -16.25 6.80 1.43
N ARG A 46 -15.59 6.99 2.57
CA ARG A 46 -14.13 6.96 2.65
C ARG A 46 -13.66 6.55 4.04
N SER A 47 -12.82 5.53 4.09
CA SER A 47 -12.15 5.06 5.30
C SER A 47 -10.80 5.74 5.43
N ILE A 48 -10.67 6.65 6.40
CA ILE A 48 -9.45 7.41 6.63
C ILE A 48 -9.00 7.30 8.08
N THR A 49 -7.71 7.59 8.29
CA THR A 49 -7.10 7.69 9.61
C THR A 49 -7.18 9.12 10.13
N THR A 50 -6.80 9.31 11.38
CA THR A 50 -6.61 10.64 11.98
C THR A 50 -5.27 11.29 11.63
N TYR A 51 -4.43 10.61 10.83
CA TYR A 51 -3.12 11.12 10.43
C TYR A 51 -3.26 12.31 9.48
N ARG A 52 -2.64 13.44 9.81
CA ARG A 52 -2.73 14.69 9.04
C ARG A 52 -1.39 15.41 8.92
N VAL A 53 -0.52 15.19 9.87
CA VAL A 53 0.76 15.88 9.94
C VAL A 53 1.86 14.88 10.27
N ASN A 54 3.05 15.15 9.76
CA ASN A 54 4.26 14.38 10.07
C ASN A 54 4.82 14.77 11.44
N SER A 55 5.94 14.15 11.82
CA SER A 55 6.63 14.45 13.10
C SER A 55 7.19 15.86 13.18
N TYR A 56 7.27 16.59 12.10
CA TYR A 56 7.73 17.98 12.04
C TYR A 56 6.58 19.00 12.08
N GLY A 57 5.32 18.52 12.02
CA GLY A 57 4.13 19.37 12.00
C GLY A 57 3.67 19.78 10.61
N ASP A 58 4.33 19.33 9.55
CA ASP A 58 3.91 19.62 8.18
C ASP A 58 2.75 18.72 7.75
N THR A 59 1.89 19.22 6.86
CA THR A 59 0.80 18.43 6.29
C THR A 59 1.37 17.23 5.54
N ASP A 60 0.89 16.03 5.91
CA ASP A 60 1.32 14.77 5.31
C ASP A 60 0.09 13.87 5.08
N LEU A 61 -0.03 13.39 3.84
CA LEU A 61 -1.14 12.55 3.40
C LEU A 61 -0.75 11.07 3.23
N SER A 62 0.49 10.70 3.55
CA SER A 62 1.04 9.35 3.30
C SER A 62 0.22 8.24 3.96
N TYR A 63 -0.34 8.48 5.15
CA TYR A 63 -1.12 7.50 5.92
C TYR A 63 -2.57 7.91 6.13
N VAL A 64 -3.10 8.76 5.28
CA VAL A 64 -4.51 9.20 5.37
C VAL A 64 -5.46 8.05 5.13
N ASP A 65 -5.26 7.27 4.08
CA ASP A 65 -6.16 6.17 3.73
C ASP A 65 -5.84 4.90 4.53
N CYS A 66 -6.85 4.30 5.15
CA CYS A 66 -6.71 3.05 5.90
C CYS A 66 -6.20 1.91 5.03
N GLU A 67 -6.59 1.87 3.76
CA GLU A 67 -6.14 0.87 2.81
C GLU A 67 -4.62 0.87 2.63
N THR A 68 -4.01 2.06 2.59
CA THR A 68 -2.54 2.20 2.50
C THR A 68 -1.86 1.53 3.70
N LEU A 69 -2.38 1.74 4.92
CA LEU A 69 -1.84 1.10 6.14
C LEU A 69 -1.98 -0.41 6.09
N PHE A 70 -3.14 -0.93 5.70
CA PHE A 70 -3.37 -2.37 5.60
C PHE A 70 -2.51 -3.01 4.52
N THR A 71 -2.37 -2.36 3.37
CA THR A 71 -1.50 -2.82 2.28
C THR A 71 -0.04 -2.84 2.72
N THR A 72 0.44 -1.77 3.36
CA THR A 72 1.79 -1.70 3.94
C THR A 72 2.03 -2.84 4.92
N ALA A 73 1.13 -3.04 5.87
CA ALA A 73 1.25 -4.12 6.86
C ALA A 73 1.23 -5.52 6.23
N TYR A 74 0.45 -5.71 5.18
CA TYR A 74 0.42 -6.97 4.42
C TYR A 74 1.74 -7.20 3.70
N VAL A 75 2.24 -6.23 2.94
CA VAL A 75 3.48 -6.33 2.15
C VAL A 75 4.67 -6.60 3.06
N ILE A 76 4.80 -5.86 4.18
CA ILE A 76 5.89 -6.08 5.15
C ILE A 76 5.83 -7.51 5.71
N ARG A 77 4.65 -7.99 6.12
CA ARG A 77 4.50 -9.35 6.65
C ARG A 77 4.80 -10.41 5.61
N TYR A 78 4.35 -10.20 4.38
CA TYR A 78 4.59 -11.12 3.29
C TYR A 78 6.09 -11.24 2.99
N LEU A 79 6.78 -10.13 2.74
CA LEU A 79 8.23 -10.13 2.44
C LEU A 79 9.05 -10.70 3.60
N LYS A 80 8.73 -10.30 4.84
CA LYS A 80 9.36 -10.88 6.03
C LYS A 80 9.11 -12.39 6.11
N GLY A 81 7.90 -12.85 5.84
CA GLY A 81 7.53 -14.27 5.82
C GLY A 81 8.32 -15.06 4.80
N VAL A 82 8.47 -14.56 3.58
CA VAL A 82 9.27 -15.17 2.51
C VAL A 82 10.71 -15.41 2.98
N ILE A 83 11.34 -14.39 3.55
CA ILE A 83 12.74 -14.47 3.99
C ILE A 83 12.87 -15.40 5.20
N THR A 84 12.04 -15.23 6.22
CA THR A 84 12.19 -16.01 7.47
C THR A 84 11.84 -17.49 7.29
N SER A 85 10.91 -17.83 6.42
CA SER A 85 10.57 -19.23 6.13
C SER A 85 11.68 -19.98 5.41
N LYS A 86 12.38 -19.32 4.49
CA LYS A 86 13.47 -19.93 3.71
C LYS A 86 14.81 -19.90 4.44
N TYR A 87 15.14 -18.77 5.04
CA TYR A 87 16.49 -18.48 5.51
C TYR A 87 16.64 -18.41 7.03
N GLY A 88 15.59 -18.69 7.79
CA GLY A 88 15.60 -18.60 9.26
C GLY A 88 16.63 -19.49 9.98
N ARG A 89 17.20 -20.49 9.26
CA ARG A 89 18.27 -21.39 9.78
C ARG A 89 19.59 -21.25 9.05
N HIS A 90 19.74 -20.20 8.22
CA HIS A 90 20.95 -19.98 7.43
C HIS A 90 21.95 -19.11 8.20
N LYS A 91 23.23 -19.33 7.93
CA LYS A 91 24.32 -18.46 8.38
C LYS A 91 24.41 -17.27 7.40
N LEU A 92 24.83 -16.13 7.90
CA LEU A 92 25.01 -14.92 7.09
C LEU A 92 26.46 -14.77 6.68
N ALA A 93 26.73 -14.72 5.37
CA ALA A 93 28.02 -14.42 4.79
C ALA A 93 27.96 -13.14 3.94
N ASN A 94 29.13 -12.60 3.59
CA ASN A 94 29.23 -11.49 2.62
C ASN A 94 29.12 -12.04 1.19
N ASP A 95 28.71 -11.20 0.26
CA ASP A 95 28.73 -11.52 -1.16
C ASP A 95 30.17 -11.84 -1.61
N GLY A 96 30.31 -12.73 -2.59
CA GLY A 96 31.60 -13.17 -3.07
C GLY A 96 32.31 -14.21 -2.18
N THR A 97 31.74 -14.59 -1.03
CA THR A 97 32.28 -15.67 -0.21
C THR A 97 32.10 -17.01 -0.94
N ASN A 98 33.23 -17.74 -1.08
CA ASN A 98 33.24 -19.04 -1.73
C ASN A 98 32.88 -20.14 -0.73
N PHE A 99 31.75 -20.76 -0.88
CA PHE A 99 31.27 -21.88 -0.06
C PHE A 99 30.79 -23.03 -0.94
N GLY A 100 30.88 -24.25 -0.44
CA GLY A 100 30.46 -25.44 -1.19
C GLY A 100 28.96 -25.51 -1.40
N PRO A 101 28.49 -26.30 -2.35
CA PRO A 101 27.07 -26.47 -2.65
C PRO A 101 26.32 -27.07 -1.46
N GLY A 102 25.05 -26.71 -1.31
CA GLY A 102 24.15 -27.24 -0.28
C GLY A 102 24.38 -26.69 1.15
N GLN A 103 25.27 -25.72 1.32
CA GLN A 103 25.46 -25.07 2.61
C GLN A 103 24.30 -24.10 2.93
N ALA A 104 23.79 -24.15 4.17
CA ALA A 104 22.76 -23.23 4.64
C ALA A 104 23.38 -21.85 4.93
N ILE A 105 23.74 -21.13 3.88
CA ILE A 105 24.37 -19.79 3.91
C ILE A 105 23.56 -18.85 3.04
N VAL A 106 23.38 -17.63 3.50
CA VAL A 106 22.69 -16.56 2.78
C VAL A 106 23.59 -15.32 2.75
N THR A 107 23.50 -14.57 1.66
CA THR A 107 24.22 -13.31 1.47
C THR A 107 23.26 -12.17 1.12
N PRO A 108 23.66 -10.90 1.22
CA PRO A 108 22.84 -9.78 0.79
C PRO A 108 22.30 -9.94 -0.62
N GLY A 109 23.12 -10.37 -1.57
CA GLY A 109 22.70 -10.60 -2.97
C GLY A 109 21.61 -11.67 -3.11
N ILE A 110 21.67 -12.76 -2.32
CA ILE A 110 20.64 -13.80 -2.32
C ILE A 110 19.31 -13.24 -1.78
N ILE A 111 19.36 -12.48 -0.67
CA ILE A 111 18.15 -11.86 -0.10
C ILE A 111 17.58 -10.83 -1.08
N ARG A 112 18.42 -10.02 -1.73
CA ARG A 112 17.98 -9.06 -2.74
C ARG A 112 17.21 -9.76 -3.86
N ALA A 113 17.76 -10.81 -4.45
CA ALA A 113 17.11 -11.57 -5.50
C ALA A 113 15.76 -12.18 -5.06
N GLU A 114 15.71 -12.70 -3.85
CA GLU A 114 14.48 -13.25 -3.29
C GLU A 114 13.39 -12.19 -3.09
N LEU A 115 13.77 -10.99 -2.60
CA LEU A 115 12.85 -9.87 -2.44
C LEU A 115 12.33 -9.36 -3.78
N SER A 116 13.17 -9.29 -4.81
CA SER A 116 12.77 -8.92 -6.17
C SER A 116 11.73 -9.89 -6.75
N VAL A 117 11.95 -11.20 -6.60
CA VAL A 117 11.00 -12.23 -7.03
C VAL A 117 9.68 -12.14 -6.25
N ALA A 118 9.76 -11.91 -4.94
CA ALA A 118 8.59 -11.76 -4.09
C ALA A 118 7.78 -10.49 -4.44
N TYR A 119 8.47 -9.39 -4.75
CA TYR A 119 7.84 -8.14 -5.18
C TYR A 119 7.13 -8.30 -6.54
N ALA A 120 7.79 -8.92 -7.53
CA ALA A 120 7.17 -9.21 -8.82
C ALA A 120 5.91 -10.10 -8.70
N LYS A 121 5.83 -10.95 -7.66
CA LYS A 121 4.60 -11.68 -7.36
C LYS A 121 3.52 -10.76 -6.83
N LEU A 122 3.82 -9.87 -5.90
CA LEU A 122 2.88 -8.86 -5.39
C LEU A 122 2.35 -7.94 -6.50
N GLU A 123 3.19 -7.60 -7.48
CA GLU A 123 2.79 -6.83 -8.66
C GLU A 123 1.78 -7.61 -9.53
N ARG A 124 2.05 -8.87 -9.81
CA ARG A 124 1.07 -9.75 -10.52
C ARG A 124 -0.24 -9.92 -9.75
N ASP A 125 -0.18 -9.90 -8.42
CA ASP A 125 -1.36 -9.97 -7.56
C ASP A 125 -2.09 -8.60 -7.46
N GLY A 126 -1.58 -7.55 -8.13
CA GLY A 126 -2.17 -6.20 -8.19
C GLY A 126 -2.11 -5.43 -6.87
N ILE A 127 -1.13 -5.70 -6.03
CA ILE A 127 -0.95 -5.07 -4.71
C ILE A 127 0.06 -3.92 -4.79
N VAL A 128 1.10 -4.10 -5.60
CA VAL A 128 2.16 -3.13 -5.87
C VAL A 128 2.33 -2.93 -7.37
N GLU A 129 3.07 -1.92 -7.77
CA GLU A 129 3.43 -1.63 -9.15
C GLU A 129 4.91 -1.25 -9.27
N ASN A 130 5.42 -1.06 -10.50
CA ASN A 130 6.78 -0.58 -10.77
C ASN A 130 7.92 -1.45 -10.21
N ALA A 131 7.88 -2.78 -10.44
CA ALA A 131 8.89 -3.71 -9.94
C ALA A 131 10.32 -3.36 -10.37
N GLU A 132 10.51 -2.78 -11.57
CA GLU A 132 11.82 -2.32 -12.03
C GLU A 132 12.37 -1.18 -11.16
N LYS A 133 11.52 -0.23 -10.78
CA LYS A 133 11.88 0.87 -9.88
C LYS A 133 12.14 0.37 -8.46
N PHE A 134 11.35 -0.59 -8.00
CA PHE A 134 11.64 -1.24 -6.74
C PHE A 134 13.05 -1.85 -6.73
N ASP A 135 13.43 -2.59 -7.76
CA ASP A 135 14.74 -3.19 -7.86
C ASP A 135 15.88 -2.16 -7.94
N GLU A 136 15.65 -1.03 -8.61
CA GLU A 136 16.63 0.05 -8.69
C GLU A 136 16.97 0.61 -7.29
N TYR A 137 15.95 0.83 -6.46
CA TYR A 137 16.10 1.48 -5.15
C TYR A 137 16.19 0.51 -3.96
N LEU A 138 16.04 -0.80 -4.19
CA LEU A 138 16.18 -1.81 -3.15
C LEU A 138 17.63 -1.86 -2.66
N VAL A 139 17.84 -1.59 -1.38
CA VAL A 139 19.15 -1.74 -0.74
C VAL A 139 19.10 -2.90 0.24
N VAL A 140 20.02 -3.84 0.11
CA VAL A 140 20.21 -4.98 1.03
C VAL A 140 21.67 -5.05 1.41
N GLU A 141 21.96 -4.89 2.68
CA GLU A 141 23.32 -4.86 3.18
C GLU A 141 23.46 -5.53 4.54
N ARG A 142 24.64 -6.07 4.82
CA ARG A 142 24.98 -6.57 6.15
C ARG A 142 25.28 -5.39 7.07
N ASP A 143 24.73 -5.41 8.28
CA ASP A 143 24.98 -4.38 9.27
C ASP A 143 26.46 -4.34 9.68
N SER A 144 27.03 -3.14 9.74
CA SER A 144 28.45 -2.96 10.08
C SER A 144 28.76 -3.14 11.56
N SER A 145 27.77 -2.92 12.42
CA SER A 145 27.90 -3.03 13.89
C SER A 145 27.43 -4.38 14.45
N ASN A 146 26.49 -5.04 13.73
CA ASN A 146 25.97 -6.34 14.15
C ASN A 146 26.14 -7.36 13.02
N VAL A 147 27.15 -8.21 13.13
CA VAL A 147 27.52 -9.22 12.12
C VAL A 147 26.42 -10.25 11.81
N ASN A 148 25.41 -10.36 12.66
CA ASN A 148 24.27 -11.26 12.49
C ASN A 148 23.01 -10.57 11.94
N ARG A 149 23.12 -9.30 11.55
CA ARG A 149 22.00 -8.49 11.09
C ARG A 149 22.14 -8.15 9.61
N MET A 150 21.03 -8.20 8.91
CA MET A 150 20.87 -7.69 7.55
C MET A 150 19.87 -6.54 7.57
N ASN A 151 20.25 -5.42 7.00
CA ASN A 151 19.40 -4.24 6.81
C ASN A 151 18.81 -4.27 5.41
N VAL A 152 17.54 -3.97 5.32
CA VAL A 152 16.82 -3.87 4.05
C VAL A 152 16.08 -2.54 4.03
N LEU A 153 16.39 -1.70 3.05
CA LEU A 153 15.59 -0.56 2.67
C LEU A 153 14.83 -0.95 1.40
N PHE A 154 13.51 -1.04 1.51
CA PHE A 154 12.66 -1.34 0.36
C PHE A 154 11.63 -0.24 0.17
N PRO A 155 11.54 0.35 -1.03
CA PRO A 155 10.61 1.40 -1.39
C PRO A 155 9.43 0.83 -2.20
N PRO A 156 8.39 0.28 -1.57
CA PRO A 156 7.26 -0.26 -2.32
C PRO A 156 6.44 0.87 -2.94
N ASP A 157 5.98 0.65 -4.17
CA ASP A 157 4.99 1.46 -4.84
C ASP A 157 3.66 0.72 -4.82
N TYR A 158 2.66 1.28 -4.12
CA TYR A 158 1.38 0.61 -3.92
C TYR A 158 0.39 0.97 -5.01
N VAL A 159 -0.34 -0.01 -5.53
CA VAL A 159 -1.49 0.25 -6.41
C VAL A 159 -2.55 1.05 -5.65
N ASN A 160 -2.87 2.22 -6.18
CA ASN A 160 -3.80 3.16 -5.56
C ASN A 160 -5.26 2.86 -5.91
N GLN A 161 -6.20 3.34 -5.07
CA GLN A 161 -7.63 3.20 -5.33
C GLN A 161 -8.11 4.26 -6.32
N LEU A 162 -8.99 3.88 -7.23
CA LEU A 162 -9.72 4.82 -8.07
C LEU A 162 -10.75 5.59 -7.21
N ARG A 163 -10.39 6.78 -6.74
CA ARG A 163 -11.23 7.62 -5.88
C ARG A 163 -12.16 8.52 -6.65
N VAL A 164 -11.71 9.05 -7.78
CA VAL A 164 -12.45 10.02 -8.58
C VAL A 164 -12.41 9.61 -10.04
N PHE A 165 -13.58 9.45 -10.63
CA PHE A 165 -13.74 9.34 -12.07
C PHE A 165 -14.32 10.66 -12.59
N ALA A 166 -13.49 11.46 -13.26
CA ALA A 166 -13.90 12.73 -13.86
C ALA A 166 -14.13 12.55 -15.36
N LEU A 167 -15.33 12.87 -15.81
CA LEU A 167 -15.72 12.80 -17.23
C LEU A 167 -16.06 14.20 -17.74
N LEU A 168 -15.32 14.66 -18.74
CA LEU A 168 -15.69 15.85 -19.53
C LEU A 168 -16.40 15.38 -20.79
N ASN A 169 -17.69 15.64 -20.88
CA ASN A 169 -18.47 15.34 -22.09
C ASN A 169 -18.45 16.55 -23.04
N GLN A 170 -17.91 16.34 -24.23
CA GLN A 170 -18.03 17.27 -25.37
C GLN A 170 -18.77 16.56 -26.49
N PHE A 171 -20.07 16.79 -26.56
CA PHE A 171 -20.86 16.23 -27.66
C PHE A 171 -20.85 17.16 -28.88
N ARG A 172 -20.96 16.57 -30.09
CA ARG A 172 -21.16 17.25 -31.35
C ARG A 172 -22.39 16.68 -32.02
N LEU A 173 -23.21 17.54 -32.62
CA LEU A 173 -24.36 17.08 -33.38
C LEU A 173 -23.95 16.55 -34.76
N GLN A 174 -22.83 17.02 -35.28
CA GLN A 174 -22.25 16.62 -36.56
C GLN A 174 -20.73 16.81 -36.53
N TYR A 175 -19.99 15.91 -37.15
CA TYR A 175 -18.58 16.12 -37.49
C TYR A 175 -18.53 16.76 -38.87
N GLU A 176 -17.56 17.66 -39.11
CA GLU A 176 -17.29 18.18 -40.44
C GLU A 176 -16.81 17.03 -41.32
N GLU A 177 -17.37 16.92 -42.53
CA GLU A 177 -16.88 16.00 -43.56
C GLU A 177 -15.57 16.56 -44.13
N GLU A 178 -14.49 15.74 -44.19
CA GLU A 178 -13.21 16.08 -44.83
C GLU A 178 -13.36 16.15 -46.36
#